data_5c3e9163a07331aa17c038f20e7df2a4
#
_entry.id   5c3e9163a07331aa17c038f20e7df2a4
#
_cell.length_a   1.000
_cell.length_b   1.000
_cell.length_c   1.000
_cell.angle_alpha   90.00
_cell.angle_beta   90.00
_cell.angle_gamma   90.00
#
_symmetry.space_group_name_H-M   'P 1'
#
loop_
_entity.id
_entity.type
_entity.pdbx_description
1 polymer ?
#
loop_
_entity_poly.entity_id
_entity_poly.type
_entity_poly.pdbx_seq_one_letter_code
_entity_poly.pdbx_strand_id
1 'polypeptide(L)'
;MRDDPSLRGRPLAVGGRPDHRGVVATCNYEARRFGVHSAMSSAMALRKCPDLLLIPPTMEKYRIASRQIMAIYRDYAVEVEPLSLDEAYLDVTHTERCKGSATLMANEIRERVRETVGVTVSAGVAPNKFVAKIASDWNKPDGLYVVRPHEVDAFVAALLVRKIFGVGKVTAAKLEKLGLVTCAQLREWPLVDLHRQFGVFGRRLYELSRGIDDRPVRSDRERKSVSVETTYVTDLRTLEECAAELRRLAEQLDVRIARAEAAAAVRKLFVKIRFADFQRTTVECVGEVTHLPTFLALLEKGFARRNQAVRLLGVGVRLEEEHLAQHGQFELFDEEPADEVIEAPEQAPPHDSAE
;
A
#
# COMPACT_ATOMS: atom_id res chain seq x y z
N MET A 1 20.39 -8.62 -11.64
CA MET A 1 20.70 -10.05 -11.29
C MET A 1 20.12 -11.02 -12.31
N ARG A 2 18.84 -10.89 -12.74
CA ARG A 2 18.30 -11.67 -13.87
C ARG A 2 18.95 -11.25 -15.19
N ASP A 3 18.87 -9.97 -15.52
CA ASP A 3 19.37 -9.40 -16.79
C ASP A 3 20.89 -9.16 -16.79
N ASP A 4 21.52 -9.18 -15.62
CA ASP A 4 22.95 -9.01 -15.43
C ASP A 4 23.46 -9.95 -14.32
N PRO A 5 23.98 -11.12 -14.67
CA PRO A 5 24.49 -12.12 -13.72
C PRO A 5 25.70 -11.64 -12.91
N SER A 6 26.46 -10.63 -13.37
CA SER A 6 27.63 -10.10 -12.64
C SER A 6 27.25 -9.41 -11.32
N LEU A 7 25.96 -9.08 -11.15
CA LEU A 7 25.40 -8.48 -9.93
C LEU A 7 25.07 -9.51 -8.85
N ARG A 8 25.20 -10.81 -9.13
CA ARG A 8 24.93 -11.87 -8.14
C ARG A 8 25.99 -11.86 -7.04
N GLY A 9 25.53 -12.09 -5.80
CA GLY A 9 26.41 -12.13 -4.62
C GLY A 9 26.89 -10.76 -4.12
N ARG A 10 26.60 -9.68 -4.84
CA ARG A 10 26.93 -8.30 -4.43
C ARG A 10 25.73 -7.66 -3.71
N PRO A 11 25.97 -6.86 -2.64
CA PRO A 11 24.89 -6.07 -2.05
C PRO A 11 24.28 -5.10 -3.07
N LEU A 12 22.98 -5.22 -3.30
CA LEU A 12 22.27 -4.47 -4.34
C LEU A 12 20.96 -3.93 -3.81
N ALA A 13 20.64 -2.69 -4.13
CA ALA A 13 19.32 -2.11 -3.93
C ALA A 13 18.84 -1.40 -5.21
N VAL A 14 17.54 -1.39 -5.39
CA VAL A 14 16.86 -0.56 -6.39
C VAL A 14 16.27 0.61 -5.66
N GLY A 15 16.54 1.84 -6.11
CA GLY A 15 16.05 3.04 -5.44
C GLY A 15 16.45 4.33 -6.11
N GLY A 16 15.97 5.44 -5.54
CA GLY A 16 16.31 6.79 -5.98
C GLY A 16 17.70 7.20 -5.52
N ARG A 17 18.27 8.21 -6.18
CA ARG A 17 19.59 8.79 -5.88
C ARG A 17 19.62 9.35 -4.45
N PRO A 18 20.74 9.17 -3.71
CA PRO A 18 20.87 9.63 -2.31
C PRO A 18 20.85 11.15 -2.17
N ASP A 19 21.39 11.89 -3.15
CA ASP A 19 21.40 13.35 -3.24
C ASP A 19 20.04 13.94 -3.63
N HIS A 20 19.11 13.13 -4.14
CA HIS A 20 17.74 13.50 -4.52
C HIS A 20 16.67 13.03 -3.54
N ARG A 21 17.02 12.88 -2.26
CA ARG A 21 16.10 12.34 -1.22
C ARG A 21 15.52 10.98 -1.60
N GLY A 22 16.25 10.20 -2.40
CA GLY A 22 15.83 8.89 -2.85
C GLY A 22 15.65 7.91 -1.70
N VAL A 23 14.78 6.94 -1.93
CA VAL A 23 14.51 5.84 -1.01
C VAL A 23 14.75 4.50 -1.70
N VAL A 24 15.11 3.50 -0.92
CA VAL A 24 15.21 2.12 -1.36
C VAL A 24 13.81 1.60 -1.66
N ALA A 25 13.54 1.22 -2.91
CA ALA A 25 12.31 0.52 -3.28
C ALA A 25 12.38 -0.95 -2.83
N THR A 26 13.50 -1.62 -3.16
CA THR A 26 13.78 -3.00 -2.72
C THR A 26 15.28 -3.26 -2.67
N CYS A 27 15.68 -4.35 -2.03
CA CYS A 27 17.07 -4.78 -1.99
C CYS A 27 17.18 -6.30 -1.92
N ASN A 28 18.32 -6.84 -2.36
CA ASN A 28 18.61 -8.27 -2.29
C ASN A 28 18.96 -8.72 -0.87
N TYR A 29 19.12 -10.03 -0.68
CA TYR A 29 19.39 -10.59 0.64
C TYR A 29 20.79 -10.27 1.15
N GLU A 30 21.75 -10.09 0.25
CA GLU A 30 23.09 -9.62 0.60
C GLU A 30 23.04 -8.23 1.28
N ALA A 31 22.32 -7.29 0.71
CA ALA A 31 22.14 -5.96 1.29
C ALA A 31 21.31 -6.00 2.60
N ARG A 32 20.33 -6.91 2.71
CA ARG A 32 19.54 -7.10 3.94
C ARG A 32 20.36 -7.53 5.13
N ARG A 33 21.48 -8.26 4.95
CA ARG A 33 22.41 -8.65 6.03
C ARG A 33 23.03 -7.42 6.72
N PHE A 34 23.15 -6.31 6.00
CA PHE A 34 23.61 -5.02 6.55
C PHE A 34 22.48 -4.17 7.14
N GLY A 35 21.25 -4.71 7.20
CA GLY A 35 20.08 -4.00 7.70
C GLY A 35 19.49 -3.00 6.71
N VAL A 36 19.81 -3.12 5.41
CA VAL A 36 19.14 -2.34 4.35
C VAL A 36 17.76 -2.93 4.10
N HIS A 37 16.74 -2.07 3.95
CA HIS A 37 15.35 -2.47 3.73
C HIS A 37 14.56 -1.44 2.91
N SER A 38 13.42 -1.86 2.35
CA SER A 38 12.51 -0.98 1.61
C SER A 38 12.07 0.22 2.45
N ALA A 39 11.85 1.35 1.80
CA ALA A 39 11.51 2.65 2.39
C ALA A 39 12.63 3.32 3.24
N MET A 40 13.82 2.69 3.37
CA MET A 40 14.99 3.36 3.95
C MET A 40 15.49 4.44 2.99
N SER A 41 15.97 5.60 3.50
CA SER A 41 16.61 6.58 2.63
C SER A 41 17.87 6.00 1.99
N SER A 42 18.10 6.28 0.71
CA SER A 42 19.27 5.78 -0.02
C SER A 42 20.60 6.21 0.62
N ALA A 43 20.64 7.41 1.20
CA ALA A 43 21.80 7.89 1.95
C ALA A 43 22.07 7.06 3.22
N MET A 44 21.01 6.63 3.95
CA MET A 44 21.15 5.74 5.11
C MET A 44 21.58 4.34 4.68
N ALA A 45 21.02 3.83 3.56
CA ALA A 45 21.37 2.52 3.04
C ALA A 45 22.87 2.42 2.71
N LEU A 46 23.42 3.44 2.03
CA LEU A 46 24.85 3.53 1.73
C LEU A 46 25.72 3.65 3.00
N ARG A 47 25.26 4.35 4.04
CA ARG A 47 25.97 4.38 5.32
C ARG A 47 26.03 3.02 6.00
N LYS A 48 24.94 2.23 5.90
CA LYS A 48 24.89 0.88 6.47
C LYS A 48 25.68 -0.15 5.66
N CYS A 49 25.73 0.02 4.35
CA CYS A 49 26.42 -0.87 3.41
C CYS A 49 27.19 0.00 2.41
N PRO A 50 28.46 0.36 2.70
CA PRO A 50 29.27 1.22 1.83
C PRO A 50 29.45 0.66 0.41
N ASP A 51 29.51 -0.67 0.26
CA ASP A 51 29.67 -1.36 -1.02
C ASP A 51 28.32 -1.60 -1.74
N LEU A 52 27.25 -0.96 -1.28
CA LEU A 52 25.91 -1.14 -1.86
C LEU A 52 25.85 -0.57 -3.26
N LEU A 53 25.51 -1.42 -4.22
CA LEU A 53 25.12 -0.97 -5.56
C LEU A 53 23.69 -0.47 -5.53
N LEU A 54 23.51 0.81 -5.83
CA LEU A 54 22.21 1.42 -5.94
C LEU A 54 21.87 1.62 -7.42
N ILE A 55 20.83 0.92 -7.91
CA ILE A 55 20.38 1.00 -9.30
C ILE A 55 19.03 1.72 -9.37
N PRO A 56 18.81 2.58 -10.39
CA PRO A 56 17.52 3.21 -10.59
C PRO A 56 16.45 2.16 -10.96
N PRO A 57 15.16 2.38 -10.54
CA PRO A 57 14.08 1.49 -10.90
C PRO A 57 13.74 1.63 -12.40
N THR A 58 13.41 0.51 -13.04
CA THR A 58 12.93 0.45 -14.43
C THR A 58 11.54 -0.17 -14.45
N MET A 59 10.51 0.66 -14.21
CA MET A 59 9.13 0.21 -14.02
C MET A 59 8.57 -0.63 -15.18
N GLU A 60 9.00 -0.36 -16.42
CA GLU A 60 8.51 -1.12 -17.56
C GLU A 60 8.97 -2.58 -17.53
N LYS A 61 10.22 -2.85 -17.14
CA LYS A 61 10.72 -4.21 -16.94
C LYS A 61 9.89 -4.98 -15.90
N TYR A 62 9.49 -4.30 -14.82
CA TYR A 62 8.70 -4.93 -13.76
C TYR A 62 7.28 -5.22 -14.22
N ARG A 63 6.66 -4.31 -15.01
CA ARG A 63 5.34 -4.54 -15.61
C ARG A 63 5.33 -5.71 -16.58
N ILE A 64 6.39 -5.84 -17.41
CA ILE A 64 6.53 -6.97 -18.35
C ILE A 64 6.60 -8.27 -17.58
N ALA A 65 7.50 -8.37 -16.59
CA ALA A 65 7.62 -9.56 -15.75
C ALA A 65 6.32 -9.87 -15.00
N SER A 66 5.65 -8.86 -14.45
CA SER A 66 4.37 -9.00 -13.77
C SER A 66 3.29 -9.58 -14.70
N ARG A 67 3.17 -9.07 -15.93
CA ARG A 67 2.21 -9.61 -16.92
C ARG A 67 2.45 -11.08 -17.22
N GLN A 68 3.72 -11.48 -17.36
CA GLN A 68 4.09 -12.88 -17.60
C GLN A 68 3.73 -13.76 -16.39
N ILE A 69 4.02 -13.31 -15.18
CA ILE A 69 3.69 -14.03 -13.94
C ILE A 69 2.17 -14.15 -13.77
N MET A 70 1.43 -13.06 -13.98
CA MET A 70 -0.04 -13.07 -13.88
C MET A 70 -0.69 -13.96 -14.95
N ALA A 71 -0.10 -14.09 -16.14
CA ALA A 71 -0.56 -15.04 -17.14
C ALA A 71 -0.39 -16.48 -16.65
N ILE A 72 0.76 -16.83 -16.05
CA ILE A 72 0.98 -18.13 -15.44
C ILE A 72 -0.06 -18.42 -14.36
N TYR A 73 -0.36 -17.43 -13.47
CA TYR A 73 -1.33 -17.61 -12.39
C TYR A 73 -2.74 -17.93 -12.89
N ARG A 74 -3.18 -17.27 -13.99
CA ARG A 74 -4.50 -17.53 -14.61
C ARG A 74 -4.64 -18.92 -15.21
N ASP A 75 -3.54 -19.64 -15.46
CA ASP A 75 -3.60 -21.04 -15.87
C ASP A 75 -4.04 -21.97 -14.72
N TYR A 76 -3.96 -21.52 -13.45
CA TYR A 76 -4.26 -22.34 -12.26
C TYR A 76 -5.52 -21.91 -11.53
N ALA A 77 -5.94 -20.67 -11.67
CA ALA A 77 -7.09 -20.14 -10.96
C ALA A 77 -7.92 -19.21 -11.85
N VAL A 78 -9.23 -19.32 -11.76
CA VAL A 78 -10.17 -18.39 -12.43
C VAL A 78 -10.09 -17.03 -11.73
N GLU A 79 -10.12 -17.05 -10.38
CA GLU A 79 -10.00 -15.85 -9.57
C GLU A 79 -8.54 -15.62 -9.15
N VAL A 80 -7.96 -14.56 -9.70
CA VAL A 80 -6.63 -14.05 -9.37
C VAL A 80 -6.76 -12.61 -8.95
N GLU A 81 -6.47 -12.31 -7.69
CA GLU A 81 -6.49 -10.96 -7.12
C GLU A 81 -5.07 -10.39 -7.02
N PRO A 82 -4.67 -9.48 -7.92
CA PRO A 82 -3.39 -8.79 -7.83
C PRO A 82 -3.41 -7.79 -6.68
N LEU A 83 -2.44 -7.87 -5.76
CA LEU A 83 -2.21 -6.87 -4.72
C LEU A 83 -1.23 -5.79 -5.17
N SER A 84 -0.25 -6.17 -5.99
CA SER A 84 0.80 -5.32 -6.55
C SER A 84 1.29 -5.91 -7.87
N LEU A 85 2.41 -5.42 -8.41
CA LEU A 85 3.06 -6.01 -9.58
C LEU A 85 3.66 -7.41 -9.31
N ASP A 86 3.92 -7.74 -8.05
CA ASP A 86 4.68 -8.93 -7.63
C ASP A 86 3.93 -9.82 -6.63
N GLU A 87 2.72 -9.46 -6.25
CA GLU A 87 1.90 -10.22 -5.31
C GLU A 87 0.48 -10.45 -5.85
N ALA A 88 -0.05 -11.65 -5.66
CA ALA A 88 -1.46 -11.98 -5.93
C ALA A 88 -1.96 -13.08 -5.01
N TYR A 89 -3.28 -13.10 -4.79
CA TYR A 89 -3.99 -14.26 -4.30
C TYR A 89 -4.60 -15.04 -5.46
N LEU A 90 -4.62 -16.34 -5.33
CA LEU A 90 -5.24 -17.28 -6.26
C LEU A 90 -6.24 -18.14 -5.49
N ASP A 91 -7.48 -18.19 -5.95
CA ASP A 91 -8.44 -19.18 -5.45
C ASP A 91 -8.36 -20.43 -6.32
N VAL A 92 -7.82 -21.50 -5.74
CA VAL A 92 -7.63 -22.78 -6.41
C VAL A 92 -8.60 -23.85 -5.89
N THR A 93 -9.66 -23.45 -5.19
CA THR A 93 -10.62 -24.37 -4.53
C THR A 93 -11.29 -25.32 -5.52
N HIS A 94 -11.65 -24.83 -6.70
CA HIS A 94 -12.42 -25.57 -7.70
C HIS A 94 -11.60 -25.98 -8.94
N THR A 95 -10.28 -25.95 -8.87
CA THR A 95 -9.44 -26.36 -10.00
C THR A 95 -9.06 -27.83 -9.92
N GLU A 96 -9.12 -28.52 -11.05
CA GLU A 96 -8.72 -29.92 -11.16
C GLU A 96 -7.22 -30.10 -11.45
N ARG A 97 -6.50 -29.01 -11.76
CA ARG A 97 -5.05 -29.08 -12.00
C ARG A 97 -4.33 -29.72 -10.83
N CYS A 98 -3.26 -30.41 -11.11
CA CYS A 98 -2.46 -31.09 -10.10
C CYS A 98 -3.31 -31.99 -9.17
N LYS A 99 -4.38 -32.58 -9.69
CA LYS A 99 -5.35 -33.43 -8.95
C LYS A 99 -6.00 -32.66 -7.78
N GLY A 100 -6.27 -31.35 -7.94
CA GLY A 100 -6.84 -30.50 -6.91
C GLY A 100 -5.88 -30.12 -5.78
N SER A 101 -4.59 -30.43 -5.89
CA SER A 101 -3.62 -30.15 -4.82
C SER A 101 -3.05 -28.74 -4.94
N ALA A 102 -3.48 -27.82 -4.08
CA ALA A 102 -2.93 -26.46 -4.01
C ALA A 102 -1.40 -26.44 -3.76
N THR A 103 -0.87 -27.41 -3.01
CA THR A 103 0.55 -27.55 -2.76
C THR A 103 1.34 -27.90 -4.04
N LEU A 104 0.83 -28.83 -4.84
CA LEU A 104 1.45 -29.20 -6.11
C LEU A 104 1.36 -28.05 -7.11
N MET A 105 0.22 -27.36 -7.18
CA MET A 105 0.06 -26.17 -8.02
C MET A 105 1.05 -25.06 -7.65
N ALA A 106 1.21 -24.77 -6.36
CA ALA A 106 2.17 -23.79 -5.90
C ALA A 106 3.62 -24.12 -6.27
N ASN A 107 4.01 -25.38 -6.23
CA ASN A 107 5.33 -25.84 -6.69
C ASN A 107 5.49 -25.66 -8.20
N GLU A 108 4.53 -26.13 -8.99
CA GLU A 108 4.54 -26.00 -10.46
C GLU A 108 4.55 -24.52 -10.89
N ILE A 109 3.76 -23.66 -10.26
CA ILE A 109 3.78 -22.22 -10.50
C ILE A 109 5.18 -21.63 -10.24
N ARG A 110 5.81 -21.96 -9.11
CA ARG A 110 7.14 -21.46 -8.76
C ARG A 110 8.19 -21.89 -9.78
N GLU A 111 8.14 -23.14 -10.23
CA GLU A 111 9.04 -23.67 -11.25
C GLU A 111 8.82 -22.98 -12.60
N ARG A 112 7.58 -22.89 -13.07
CA ARG A 112 7.24 -22.19 -14.31
C ARG A 112 7.67 -20.72 -14.31
N VAL A 113 7.48 -20.00 -13.21
CA VAL A 113 7.93 -18.62 -13.08
C VAL A 113 9.46 -18.53 -13.18
N ARG A 114 10.17 -19.45 -12.53
CA ARG A 114 11.64 -19.50 -12.60
C ARG A 114 12.14 -19.77 -14.02
N GLU A 115 11.55 -20.72 -14.72
CA GLU A 115 11.93 -21.09 -16.09
C GLU A 115 11.55 -20.04 -17.12
N THR A 116 10.31 -19.54 -17.05
CA THR A 116 9.76 -18.64 -18.09
C THR A 116 10.18 -17.17 -17.88
N VAL A 117 10.20 -16.72 -16.63
CA VAL A 117 10.41 -15.29 -16.31
C VAL A 117 11.83 -15.04 -15.79
N GLY A 118 12.52 -16.06 -15.29
CA GLY A 118 13.89 -15.96 -14.76
C GLY A 118 13.96 -15.28 -13.39
N VAL A 119 12.86 -15.29 -12.62
CA VAL A 119 12.81 -14.80 -11.24
C VAL A 119 12.21 -15.87 -10.32
N THR A 120 12.44 -15.75 -9.02
CA THR A 120 11.84 -16.64 -8.04
C THR A 120 10.63 -16.02 -7.38
N VAL A 121 9.66 -16.86 -7.00
CA VAL A 121 8.50 -16.47 -6.20
C VAL A 121 8.37 -17.39 -4.99
N SER A 122 7.91 -16.86 -3.86
CA SER A 122 7.56 -17.66 -2.69
C SER A 122 6.04 -17.77 -2.59
N ALA A 123 5.55 -18.92 -2.16
CA ALA A 123 4.13 -19.20 -2.07
C ALA A 123 3.71 -19.60 -0.65
N GLY A 124 2.50 -19.19 -0.27
CA GLY A 124 1.80 -19.64 0.92
C GLY A 124 0.51 -20.32 0.53
N VAL A 125 0.28 -21.53 1.00
CA VAL A 125 -0.97 -22.26 0.80
C VAL A 125 -1.71 -22.34 2.11
N ALA A 126 -2.96 -21.87 2.14
CA ALA A 126 -3.77 -21.83 3.36
C ALA A 126 -5.27 -21.71 3.01
N PRO A 127 -6.17 -21.94 3.98
CA PRO A 127 -7.62 -21.87 3.76
C PRO A 127 -8.15 -20.47 3.46
N ASN A 128 -7.42 -19.40 3.80
CA ASN A 128 -7.86 -18.02 3.58
C ASN A 128 -6.69 -17.08 3.24
N LYS A 129 -7.03 -15.89 2.76
CA LYS A 129 -6.08 -14.87 2.27
C LYS A 129 -5.09 -14.42 3.34
N PHE A 130 -5.56 -14.21 4.57
CA PHE A 130 -4.72 -13.74 5.67
C PHE A 130 -3.60 -14.73 6.00
N VAL A 131 -3.95 -15.99 6.19
CA VAL A 131 -2.98 -17.03 6.55
C VAL A 131 -2.05 -17.32 5.37
N ALA A 132 -2.58 -17.37 4.13
CA ALA A 132 -1.77 -17.57 2.93
C ALA A 132 -0.70 -16.49 2.75
N LYS A 133 -1.04 -15.22 2.99
CA LYS A 133 -0.08 -14.13 2.88
C LYS A 133 1.05 -14.23 3.90
N ILE A 134 0.75 -14.59 5.13
CA ILE A 134 1.78 -14.80 6.16
C ILE A 134 2.63 -16.02 5.82
N ALA A 135 2.00 -17.11 5.41
CA ALA A 135 2.68 -18.33 5.00
C ALA A 135 3.66 -18.09 3.85
N SER A 136 3.32 -17.23 2.89
CA SER A 136 4.21 -16.90 1.76
C SER A 136 5.53 -16.24 2.18
N ASP A 137 5.58 -15.62 3.37
CA ASP A 137 6.80 -15.00 3.90
C ASP A 137 7.64 -15.95 4.76
N TRP A 138 7.11 -17.14 5.13
CA TRP A 138 7.71 -18.01 6.14
C TRP A 138 9.03 -18.63 5.70
N ASN A 139 9.08 -19.09 4.45
CA ASN A 139 10.24 -19.77 3.88
C ASN A 139 10.90 -18.94 2.76
N LYS A 140 10.83 -17.59 2.80
CA LYS A 140 11.55 -16.74 1.84
C LYS A 140 13.07 -16.85 2.02
N PRO A 141 13.85 -16.82 0.93
CA PRO A 141 13.47 -16.70 -0.49
C PRO A 141 13.10 -18.03 -1.14
N ASP A 142 12.36 -17.96 -2.25
CA ASP A 142 12.03 -19.10 -3.13
C ASP A 142 11.49 -20.31 -2.37
N GLY A 143 10.61 -20.06 -1.42
CA GLY A 143 10.06 -21.08 -0.54
C GLY A 143 8.56 -21.30 -0.74
N LEU A 144 8.10 -22.43 -0.24
CA LEU A 144 6.69 -22.78 -0.09
C LEU A 144 6.42 -23.08 1.39
N TYR A 145 5.33 -22.55 1.92
CA TYR A 145 4.84 -22.93 3.23
C TYR A 145 3.34 -23.23 3.16
N VAL A 146 2.93 -24.32 3.78
CA VAL A 146 1.54 -24.80 3.78
C VAL A 146 1.01 -24.78 5.20
N VAL A 147 -0.13 -24.15 5.39
CA VAL A 147 -0.89 -24.17 6.65
C VAL A 147 -2.22 -24.86 6.37
N ARG A 148 -2.37 -26.08 6.90
CA ARG A 148 -3.58 -26.88 6.72
C ARG A 148 -4.72 -26.34 7.59
N PRO A 149 -6.01 -26.61 7.25
CA PRO A 149 -7.15 -26.08 8.01
C PRO A 149 -7.05 -26.33 9.53
N HIS A 150 -6.66 -27.51 9.96
CA HIS A 150 -6.53 -27.87 11.38
C HIS A 150 -5.30 -27.24 12.06
N GLU A 151 -4.35 -26.69 11.31
CA GLU A 151 -3.16 -26.02 11.84
C GLU A 151 -3.34 -24.52 12.02
N VAL A 152 -4.39 -23.93 11.41
CA VAL A 152 -4.61 -22.46 11.38
C VAL A 152 -4.66 -21.88 12.78
N ASP A 153 -5.39 -22.51 13.69
CA ASP A 153 -5.58 -21.99 15.06
C ASP A 153 -4.24 -21.87 15.80
N ALA A 154 -3.46 -22.94 15.83
CA ALA A 154 -2.15 -22.96 16.47
C ALA A 154 -1.14 -22.04 15.77
N PHE A 155 -1.13 -22.05 14.44
CA PHE A 155 -0.27 -21.19 13.65
C PHE A 155 -0.51 -19.72 13.94
N VAL A 156 -1.77 -19.28 13.93
CA VAL A 156 -2.13 -17.87 14.15
C VAL A 156 -1.93 -17.49 15.62
N ALA A 157 -2.25 -18.32 16.58
CA ALA A 157 -2.04 -18.04 18.01
C ALA A 157 -0.59 -17.67 18.32
N ALA A 158 0.36 -18.35 17.69
CA ALA A 158 1.81 -18.11 17.87
C ALA A 158 2.33 -16.85 17.16
N LEU A 159 1.55 -16.24 16.26
CA LEU A 159 2.01 -15.08 15.50
C LEU A 159 2.17 -13.85 16.40
N LEU A 160 3.23 -13.07 16.12
CA LEU A 160 3.36 -11.74 16.67
C LEU A 160 2.33 -10.81 16.00
N VAL A 161 1.66 -9.95 16.78
CA VAL A 161 0.61 -9.02 16.26
C VAL A 161 1.12 -8.13 15.12
N ARG A 162 2.40 -7.76 15.13
CA ARG A 162 3.03 -7.00 14.04
C ARG A 162 3.09 -7.72 12.68
N LYS A 163 2.81 -9.03 12.66
CA LYS A 163 2.71 -9.83 11.43
C LYS A 163 1.30 -9.84 10.83
N ILE A 164 0.31 -9.38 11.58
CA ILE A 164 -1.05 -9.23 11.08
C ILE A 164 -1.05 -8.21 9.94
N PHE A 165 -1.63 -8.58 8.80
CA PHE A 165 -1.77 -7.67 7.67
C PHE A 165 -2.62 -6.44 8.06
N GLY A 166 -2.10 -5.24 7.80
CA GLY A 166 -2.69 -3.98 8.24
C GLY A 166 -2.15 -3.43 9.57
N VAL A 167 -1.41 -4.23 10.35
CA VAL A 167 -0.74 -3.74 11.56
C VAL A 167 0.60 -3.09 11.19
N GLY A 168 0.58 -1.77 11.04
CA GLY A 168 1.79 -0.96 10.84
C GLY A 168 2.52 -0.67 12.16
N LYS A 169 3.65 0.03 12.08
CA LYS A 169 4.50 0.36 13.26
C LYS A 169 3.74 1.05 14.39
N VAL A 170 2.83 1.98 14.07
CA VAL A 170 2.05 2.73 15.07
C VAL A 170 1.08 1.81 15.81
N THR A 171 0.33 1.00 15.05
CA THR A 171 -0.62 0.03 15.62
C THR A 171 0.10 -1.03 16.44
N ALA A 172 1.23 -1.56 15.95
CA ALA A 172 2.05 -2.52 16.68
C ALA A 172 2.53 -1.94 18.02
N ALA A 173 3.08 -0.73 18.02
CA ALA A 173 3.53 -0.07 19.25
C ALA A 173 2.37 0.20 20.24
N LYS A 174 1.15 0.51 19.72
CA LYS A 174 -0.02 0.65 20.59
C LYS A 174 -0.45 -0.68 21.20
N LEU A 175 -0.45 -1.77 20.42
CA LEU A 175 -0.73 -3.12 20.92
C LEU A 175 0.29 -3.56 21.96
N GLU A 176 1.59 -3.35 21.71
CA GLU A 176 2.69 -3.66 22.65
C GLU A 176 2.54 -2.91 23.98
N LYS A 177 2.16 -1.61 23.96
CA LYS A 177 1.88 -0.83 25.18
C LYS A 177 0.73 -1.40 26.01
N LEU A 178 -0.22 -2.10 25.37
CA LEU A 178 -1.31 -2.80 26.01
C LEU A 178 -0.96 -4.23 26.45
N GLY A 179 0.32 -4.64 26.31
CA GLY A 179 0.77 -6.00 26.61
C GLY A 179 0.41 -7.05 25.56
N LEU A 180 -0.09 -6.63 24.38
CA LEU A 180 -0.56 -7.51 23.32
C LEU A 180 0.55 -7.70 22.28
N VAL A 181 1.37 -8.71 22.45
CA VAL A 181 2.53 -9.01 21.60
C VAL A 181 2.23 -10.14 20.61
N THR A 182 1.38 -11.09 21.00
CA THR A 182 1.00 -12.25 20.20
C THR A 182 -0.50 -12.26 19.89
N CYS A 183 -0.89 -13.01 18.84
CA CYS A 183 -2.30 -13.23 18.56
C CYS A 183 -3.01 -14.01 19.68
N ALA A 184 -2.33 -14.91 20.40
CA ALA A 184 -2.89 -15.59 21.57
C ALA A 184 -3.31 -14.57 22.64
N GLN A 185 -2.46 -13.63 23.00
CA GLN A 185 -2.80 -12.54 23.94
C GLN A 185 -3.92 -11.64 23.41
N LEU A 186 -3.90 -11.35 22.10
CA LEU A 186 -4.95 -10.53 21.48
C LEU A 186 -6.34 -11.22 21.54
N ARG A 187 -6.39 -12.55 21.49
CA ARG A 187 -7.64 -13.34 21.62
C ARG A 187 -8.31 -13.22 22.99
N GLU A 188 -7.54 -12.94 24.03
CA GLU A 188 -8.06 -12.76 25.39
C GLU A 188 -8.88 -11.47 25.53
N TRP A 189 -8.70 -10.52 24.61
CA TRP A 189 -9.43 -9.27 24.65
C TRP A 189 -10.82 -9.39 24.03
N PRO A 190 -11.85 -8.87 24.72
CA PRO A 190 -13.20 -8.78 24.17
C PRO A 190 -13.24 -7.88 22.94
N LEU A 191 -14.14 -8.19 22.00
CA LEU A 191 -14.35 -7.36 20.80
C LEU A 191 -14.65 -5.90 21.13
N VAL A 192 -15.45 -5.66 22.20
CA VAL A 192 -15.82 -4.31 22.63
C VAL A 192 -14.63 -3.46 23.04
N ASP A 193 -13.62 -4.06 23.68
CA ASP A 193 -12.43 -3.36 24.12
C ASP A 193 -11.46 -3.09 22.94
N LEU A 194 -11.36 -4.04 22.02
CA LEU A 194 -10.63 -3.82 20.77
C LEU A 194 -11.28 -2.72 19.93
N HIS A 195 -12.61 -2.69 19.84
CA HIS A 195 -13.33 -1.63 19.14
C HIS A 195 -13.12 -0.26 19.80
N ARG A 196 -13.17 -0.20 21.13
CA ARG A 196 -12.90 1.05 21.90
C ARG A 196 -11.50 1.58 21.65
N GLN A 197 -10.51 0.70 21.53
CA GLN A 197 -9.08 1.10 21.36
C GLN A 197 -8.68 1.38 19.92
N PHE A 198 -9.25 0.64 18.96
CA PHE A 198 -8.81 0.64 17.56
C PHE A 198 -9.93 0.98 16.56
N GLY A 199 -11.11 1.39 17.05
CA GLY A 199 -12.26 1.68 16.20
C GLY A 199 -12.65 0.44 15.38
N VAL A 200 -13.03 0.68 14.14
CA VAL A 200 -13.41 -0.34 13.17
C VAL A 200 -12.32 -1.40 12.99
N PHE A 201 -11.05 -1.00 13.03
CA PHE A 201 -9.93 -1.92 12.89
C PHE A 201 -9.85 -2.93 14.06
N GLY A 202 -10.45 -2.63 15.21
CA GLY A 202 -10.54 -3.54 16.35
C GLY A 202 -11.29 -4.84 16.02
N ARG A 203 -12.38 -4.76 15.23
CA ARG A 203 -13.09 -5.96 14.75
C ARG A 203 -12.18 -6.81 13.86
N ARG A 204 -11.44 -6.16 12.97
CA ARG A 204 -10.50 -6.85 12.08
C ARG A 204 -9.37 -7.55 12.87
N LEU A 205 -8.84 -6.91 13.90
CA LEU A 205 -7.85 -7.51 14.81
C LEU A 205 -8.43 -8.74 15.54
N TYR A 206 -9.68 -8.65 16.00
CA TYR A 206 -10.38 -9.75 16.65
C TYR A 206 -10.52 -10.97 15.74
N GLU A 207 -10.97 -10.78 14.51
CA GLU A 207 -11.17 -11.84 13.51
C GLU A 207 -9.82 -12.45 13.11
N LEU A 208 -8.86 -11.63 12.68
CA LEU A 208 -7.56 -12.08 12.20
C LEU A 208 -6.75 -12.80 13.28
N SER A 209 -6.81 -12.36 14.53
CA SER A 209 -6.13 -13.07 15.63
C SER A 209 -6.66 -14.50 15.84
N ARG A 210 -7.88 -14.79 15.38
CA ARG A 210 -8.53 -16.11 15.41
C ARG A 210 -8.38 -16.88 14.11
N GLY A 211 -7.63 -16.35 13.14
CA GLY A 211 -7.45 -16.98 11.84
C GLY A 211 -8.66 -16.83 10.90
N ILE A 212 -9.62 -15.97 11.25
CA ILE A 212 -10.86 -15.75 10.47
C ILE A 212 -10.59 -14.67 9.42
N ASP A 213 -10.77 -15.02 8.16
CA ASP A 213 -10.73 -14.09 7.02
C ASP A 213 -11.63 -14.63 5.90
N ASP A 214 -12.88 -14.20 5.90
CA ASP A 214 -13.91 -14.67 4.97
C ASP A 214 -13.96 -13.87 3.67
N ARG A 215 -12.99 -12.97 3.44
CA ARG A 215 -12.93 -12.21 2.20
C ARG A 215 -12.62 -13.12 1.02
N PRO A 216 -13.47 -13.15 -0.01
CA PRO A 216 -13.18 -13.91 -1.23
C PRO A 216 -11.97 -13.33 -1.97
N VAL A 217 -11.36 -14.14 -2.82
CA VAL A 217 -10.41 -13.66 -3.84
C VAL A 217 -11.25 -12.99 -4.95
N ARG A 218 -10.88 -11.75 -5.32
CA ARG A 218 -11.58 -10.95 -6.34
C ARG A 218 -10.62 -10.49 -7.41
N SER A 219 -10.94 -10.74 -8.65
CA SER A 219 -10.14 -10.31 -9.81
C SER A 219 -10.44 -8.86 -10.24
N ASP A 220 -11.58 -8.32 -9.83
CA ASP A 220 -12.17 -7.04 -10.25
C ASP A 220 -11.92 -5.89 -9.25
N ARG A 221 -10.68 -5.65 -8.90
CA ARG A 221 -10.38 -4.52 -8.01
C ARG A 221 -10.53 -3.18 -8.72
N GLU A 222 -11.57 -2.45 -8.37
CA GLU A 222 -11.79 -1.08 -8.84
C GLU A 222 -10.71 -0.12 -8.36
N ARG A 223 -10.34 0.79 -9.24
CA ARG A 223 -9.40 1.86 -8.92
C ARG A 223 -10.15 3.02 -8.27
N LYS A 224 -9.83 3.35 -7.01
CA LYS A 224 -10.47 4.44 -6.26
C LYS A 224 -9.89 5.83 -6.54
N SER A 225 -8.66 5.92 -7.05
CA SER A 225 -8.00 7.21 -7.32
C SER A 225 -6.90 7.12 -8.37
N VAL A 226 -6.60 8.25 -9.00
CA VAL A 226 -5.41 8.46 -9.83
C VAL A 226 -4.68 9.70 -9.34
N SER A 227 -3.38 9.59 -9.09
CA SER A 227 -2.60 10.72 -8.57
C SER A 227 -1.16 10.74 -9.06
N VAL A 228 -0.54 11.91 -8.99
CA VAL A 228 0.89 12.14 -9.25
C VAL A 228 1.44 12.95 -8.10
N GLU A 229 2.59 12.54 -7.56
CA GLU A 229 3.27 13.31 -6.52
C GLU A 229 4.78 13.32 -6.73
N THR A 230 5.43 14.40 -6.27
CA THR A 230 6.89 14.57 -6.36
C THR A 230 7.44 15.07 -5.04
N THR A 231 8.53 14.43 -4.58
CA THR A 231 9.35 14.94 -3.48
C THR A 231 10.49 15.75 -4.07
N TYR A 232 10.58 17.02 -3.71
CA TYR A 232 11.58 17.95 -4.24
C TYR A 232 12.93 17.81 -3.54
N VAL A 233 14.02 18.02 -4.27
CA VAL A 233 15.39 18.00 -3.70
C VAL A 233 15.58 19.15 -2.72
N THR A 234 15.10 20.34 -3.11
CA THR A 234 15.03 21.53 -2.26
C THR A 234 13.56 21.83 -1.95
N ASP A 235 13.24 22.13 -0.69
CA ASP A 235 11.88 22.44 -0.30
C ASP A 235 11.41 23.77 -0.96
N LEU A 236 10.20 23.76 -1.49
CA LEU A 236 9.56 24.94 -2.08
C LEU A 236 9.13 25.90 -0.95
N ARG A 237 9.49 27.16 -1.06
CA ARG A 237 9.32 28.14 0.02
C ARG A 237 8.14 29.07 -0.18
N THR A 238 7.74 29.29 -1.43
CA THR A 238 6.67 30.24 -1.76
C THR A 238 5.51 29.53 -2.46
N LEU A 239 4.35 30.16 -2.41
CA LEU A 239 3.17 29.68 -3.12
C LEU A 239 3.37 29.67 -4.63
N GLU A 240 4.13 30.64 -5.17
CA GLU A 240 4.45 30.75 -6.60
C GLU A 240 5.32 29.56 -7.06
N GLU A 241 6.34 29.17 -6.27
CA GLU A 241 7.15 27.99 -6.54
C GLU A 241 6.27 26.73 -6.56
N CYS A 242 5.40 26.61 -5.57
CA CYS A 242 4.46 25.48 -5.49
C CYS A 242 3.48 25.45 -6.68
N ALA A 243 2.96 26.62 -7.09
CA ALA A 243 2.06 26.76 -8.22
C ALA A 243 2.72 26.38 -9.56
N ALA A 244 3.98 26.75 -9.74
CA ALA A 244 4.75 26.39 -10.93
C ALA A 244 4.91 24.86 -11.05
N GLU A 245 5.27 24.19 -9.96
CA GLU A 245 5.41 22.74 -9.91
C GLU A 245 4.06 22.02 -10.04
N LEU A 246 2.99 22.56 -9.44
CA LEU A 246 1.67 21.98 -9.53
C LEU A 246 1.13 21.93 -10.96
N ARG A 247 1.45 22.93 -11.81
CA ARG A 247 1.08 22.94 -13.22
C ARG A 247 1.66 21.70 -13.94
N ARG A 248 2.95 21.40 -13.71
CA ARG A 248 3.61 20.23 -14.28
C ARG A 248 3.01 18.91 -13.79
N LEU A 249 2.63 18.86 -12.51
CA LEU A 249 1.97 17.68 -11.95
C LEU A 249 0.57 17.48 -12.52
N ALA A 250 -0.18 18.56 -12.79
CA ALA A 250 -1.51 18.50 -13.40
C ALA A 250 -1.44 17.91 -14.81
N GLU A 251 -0.48 18.34 -15.64
CA GLU A 251 -0.26 17.78 -16.99
C GLU A 251 0.07 16.27 -16.92
N GLN A 252 0.91 15.86 -15.97
CA GLN A 252 1.22 14.44 -15.77
C GLN A 252 0.00 13.65 -15.26
N LEU A 253 -0.86 14.27 -14.46
CA LEU A 253 -2.10 13.65 -13.98
C LEU A 253 -3.05 13.38 -15.13
N ASP A 254 -3.24 14.33 -16.06
CA ASP A 254 -4.11 14.16 -17.22
C ASP A 254 -3.66 12.97 -18.09
N VAL A 255 -2.35 12.84 -18.32
CA VAL A 255 -1.79 11.68 -19.02
C VAL A 255 -2.07 10.36 -18.26
N ARG A 256 -2.01 10.37 -16.92
CA ARG A 256 -2.31 9.18 -16.13
C ARG A 256 -3.78 8.82 -16.13
N ILE A 257 -4.68 9.80 -16.08
CA ILE A 257 -6.13 9.62 -16.14
C ILE A 257 -6.51 9.01 -17.50
N ALA A 258 -5.97 9.56 -18.58
CA ALA A 258 -6.20 9.03 -19.94
C ALA A 258 -5.73 7.57 -20.08
N ARG A 259 -4.54 7.23 -19.56
CA ARG A 259 -4.02 5.84 -19.58
C ARG A 259 -4.81 4.88 -18.70
N ALA A 260 -5.48 5.40 -17.69
CA ALA A 260 -6.31 4.61 -16.78
C ALA A 260 -7.75 4.50 -17.25
N GLU A 261 -8.11 5.17 -18.37
CA GLU A 261 -9.47 5.27 -18.92
C GLU A 261 -10.49 5.75 -17.88
N ALA A 262 -10.03 6.61 -16.94
CA ALA A 262 -10.76 6.98 -15.74
C ALA A 262 -11.42 8.37 -15.83
N ALA A 263 -11.42 9.04 -16.98
CA ALA A 263 -11.89 10.42 -17.11
C ALA A 263 -13.37 10.58 -16.74
N ALA A 264 -14.23 9.66 -17.17
CA ALA A 264 -15.67 9.71 -16.88
C ALA A 264 -16.02 9.40 -15.41
N ALA A 265 -15.13 8.76 -14.67
CA ALA A 265 -15.34 8.35 -13.28
C ALA A 265 -14.83 9.39 -12.26
N VAL A 266 -14.27 10.51 -12.68
CA VAL A 266 -13.78 11.56 -11.76
C VAL A 266 -14.92 12.17 -10.98
N ARG A 267 -14.78 12.27 -9.63
CA ARG A 267 -15.78 12.87 -8.72
C ARG A 267 -15.21 13.92 -7.78
N LYS A 268 -13.95 13.79 -7.41
CA LYS A 268 -13.27 14.80 -6.58
C LYS A 268 -11.87 15.07 -7.08
N LEU A 269 -11.42 16.31 -6.91
CA LEU A 269 -10.05 16.74 -7.14
C LEU A 269 -9.38 16.98 -5.79
N PHE A 270 -8.09 16.63 -5.66
CA PHE A 270 -7.36 16.92 -4.43
C PHE A 270 -5.92 17.37 -4.68
N VAL A 271 -5.42 18.15 -3.74
CA VAL A 271 -4.00 18.52 -3.62
C VAL A 271 -3.47 17.98 -2.29
N LYS A 272 -2.36 17.28 -2.34
CA LYS A 272 -1.64 16.74 -1.20
C LYS A 272 -0.34 17.50 -1.00
N ILE A 273 -0.10 17.97 0.22
CA ILE A 273 1.12 18.68 0.60
C ILE A 273 1.77 17.93 1.76
N ARG A 274 3.08 17.72 1.67
CA ARG A 274 3.91 17.35 2.83
C ARG A 274 4.90 18.46 3.07
N PHE A 275 4.91 19.02 4.26
CA PHE A 275 5.79 20.10 4.66
C PHE A 275 7.18 19.61 5.06
N ALA A 276 8.12 20.55 5.26
CA ALA A 276 9.50 20.25 5.65
C ALA A 276 9.60 19.48 6.98
N ASP A 277 8.66 19.69 7.90
CA ASP A 277 8.52 19.00 9.18
C ASP A 277 7.86 17.62 9.06
N PHE A 278 7.65 17.10 7.84
CA PHE A 278 6.98 15.85 7.50
C PHE A 278 5.47 15.80 7.80
N GLN A 279 4.87 16.85 8.35
CA GLN A 279 3.42 16.92 8.47
C GLN A 279 2.79 16.99 7.08
N ARG A 280 1.64 16.37 6.93
CA ARG A 280 0.92 16.32 5.65
C ARG A 280 -0.46 16.96 5.79
N THR A 281 -0.95 17.53 4.70
CA THR A 281 -2.33 17.94 4.54
C THR A 281 -2.82 17.56 3.16
N THR A 282 -4.11 17.26 3.06
CA THR A 282 -4.81 17.05 1.80
C THR A 282 -6.02 17.98 1.78
N VAL A 283 -6.23 18.64 0.67
CA VAL A 283 -7.40 19.49 0.43
C VAL A 283 -8.09 18.98 -0.80
N GLU A 284 -9.39 18.74 -0.70
CA GLU A 284 -10.18 18.21 -1.81
C GLU A 284 -11.46 19.00 -2.04
N CYS A 285 -12.02 18.91 -3.24
CA CYS A 285 -13.33 19.43 -3.58
C CYS A 285 -14.02 18.49 -4.58
N VAL A 286 -15.33 18.58 -4.65
CA VAL A 286 -16.13 17.92 -5.69
C VAL A 286 -15.78 18.53 -7.05
N GLY A 287 -15.64 17.68 -8.08
CA GLY A 287 -15.36 18.09 -9.44
C GLY A 287 -15.24 16.88 -10.35
N GLU A 288 -15.78 16.95 -11.53
CA GLU A 288 -15.88 15.85 -12.49
C GLU A 288 -14.80 15.90 -13.57
N VAL A 289 -14.09 17.01 -13.67
CA VAL A 289 -13.06 17.24 -14.69
C VAL A 289 -11.85 17.87 -14.03
N THR A 290 -10.65 17.46 -14.46
CA THR A 290 -9.41 18.11 -14.04
C THR A 290 -9.39 19.56 -14.54
N HIS A 291 -9.21 20.51 -13.62
CA HIS A 291 -9.20 21.93 -13.91
C HIS A 291 -8.10 22.62 -13.12
N LEU A 292 -7.11 23.12 -13.82
CA LEU A 292 -5.92 23.73 -13.20
C LEU A 292 -6.24 24.85 -12.21
N PRO A 293 -7.13 25.82 -12.49
CA PRO A 293 -7.52 26.82 -11.51
C PRO A 293 -8.07 26.24 -10.20
N THR A 294 -8.83 25.12 -10.27
CA THR A 294 -9.32 24.41 -9.08
C THR A 294 -8.15 23.84 -8.28
N PHE A 295 -7.19 23.18 -8.91
CA PHE A 295 -6.00 22.69 -8.21
C PHE A 295 -5.18 23.81 -7.58
N LEU A 296 -5.06 24.99 -8.24
CA LEU A 296 -4.38 26.15 -7.68
C LEU A 296 -5.11 26.70 -6.44
N ALA A 297 -6.43 26.76 -6.46
CA ALA A 297 -7.22 27.18 -5.29
C ALA A 297 -7.10 26.18 -4.11
N LEU A 298 -7.06 24.86 -4.41
CA LEU A 298 -6.80 23.84 -3.38
C LEU A 298 -5.39 23.93 -2.82
N LEU A 299 -4.38 24.24 -3.68
CA LEU A 299 -3.01 24.46 -3.25
C LEU A 299 -2.93 25.65 -2.27
N GLU A 300 -3.52 26.78 -2.62
CA GLU A 300 -3.54 27.96 -1.77
C GLU A 300 -4.13 27.66 -0.38
N LYS A 301 -5.30 27.01 -0.35
CA LYS A 301 -5.92 26.56 0.91
C LYS A 301 -5.03 25.64 1.72
N GLY A 302 -4.38 24.68 1.05
CA GLY A 302 -3.49 23.72 1.71
C GLY A 302 -2.20 24.36 2.21
N PHE A 303 -1.60 25.27 1.43
CA PHE A 303 -0.38 25.99 1.78
C PHE A 303 -0.59 26.89 2.99
N ALA A 304 -1.73 27.60 3.05
CA ALA A 304 -2.08 28.47 4.17
C ALA A 304 -2.26 27.76 5.52
N ARG A 305 -2.45 26.44 5.53
CA ARG A 305 -2.61 25.68 6.79
C ARG A 305 -1.35 25.65 7.67
N ARG A 306 -0.17 25.88 7.08
CA ARG A 306 1.10 25.85 7.81
C ARG A 306 2.11 26.84 7.23
N ASN A 307 2.82 27.54 8.11
CA ASN A 307 3.92 28.41 7.71
C ASN A 307 5.24 27.63 7.63
N GLN A 308 5.31 26.69 6.65
CA GLN A 308 6.45 25.79 6.46
C GLN A 308 6.71 25.59 4.96
N ALA A 309 7.96 25.40 4.60
CA ALA A 309 8.33 25.03 3.23
C ALA A 309 7.75 23.66 2.84
N VAL A 310 7.45 23.47 1.56
CA VAL A 310 6.82 22.28 1.01
C VAL A 310 7.87 21.31 0.50
N ARG A 311 7.91 20.13 1.08
CA ARG A 311 8.82 19.02 0.72
C ARG A 311 8.29 18.16 -0.40
N LEU A 312 6.98 17.92 -0.44
CA LEU A 312 6.30 17.09 -1.44
C LEU A 312 5.00 17.75 -1.82
N LEU A 313 4.71 17.74 -3.10
CA LEU A 313 3.46 18.18 -3.67
C LEU A 313 2.88 17.06 -4.53
N GLY A 314 1.57 16.86 -4.45
CA GLY A 314 0.83 15.92 -5.26
C GLY A 314 -0.52 16.46 -5.67
N VAL A 315 -0.99 16.00 -6.82
CA VAL A 315 -2.34 16.26 -7.35
C VAL A 315 -3.00 14.94 -7.71
N GLY A 316 -4.31 14.86 -7.59
CA GLY A 316 -5.02 13.65 -7.94
C GLY A 316 -6.52 13.83 -8.02
N VAL A 317 -7.16 12.75 -8.45
CA VAL A 317 -8.62 12.63 -8.52
C VAL A 317 -9.07 11.39 -7.77
N ARG A 318 -10.22 11.50 -7.10
CA ARG A 318 -10.97 10.33 -6.61
C ARG A 318 -11.98 9.96 -7.67
N LEU A 319 -12.14 8.67 -7.87
CA LEU A 319 -13.07 8.11 -8.85
C LEU A 319 -14.36 7.69 -8.16
N GLU A 320 -15.43 7.61 -8.94
CA GLU A 320 -16.70 7.03 -8.49
C GLU A 320 -16.52 5.55 -8.16
N GLU A 321 -17.18 5.10 -7.11
CA GLU A 321 -17.30 3.69 -6.78
C GLU A 321 -18.57 3.17 -7.48
N GLU A 322 -18.44 2.30 -8.49
CA GLU A 322 -19.58 1.77 -9.24
C GLU A 322 -20.57 0.97 -8.36
N HIS A 323 -20.16 0.51 -7.18
CA HIS A 323 -20.96 -0.33 -6.29
C HIS A 323 -21.91 0.43 -5.35
N LEU A 324 -21.82 1.75 -5.21
CA LEU A 324 -22.76 2.50 -4.35
C LEU A 324 -24.16 2.60 -4.94
N ALA A 325 -24.34 2.32 -6.23
CA ALA A 325 -25.65 2.40 -6.90
C ALA A 325 -26.54 1.16 -6.75
N GLN A 326 -26.01 0.01 -6.32
CA GLN A 326 -26.78 -1.26 -6.29
C GLN A 326 -27.01 -1.89 -4.90
N HIS A 327 -26.30 -1.50 -3.85
CA HIS A 327 -26.51 -2.03 -2.52
C HIS A 327 -26.49 -0.88 -1.51
N GLY A 328 -27.66 -0.41 -1.16
CA GLY A 328 -27.85 0.47 -0.04
C GLY A 328 -27.36 -0.19 1.24
N GLN A 329 -26.54 0.52 2.00
CA GLN A 329 -26.06 0.21 3.35
C GLN A 329 -25.26 -1.10 3.49
N PHE A 330 -24.05 -0.96 3.94
CA PHE A 330 -23.04 -1.93 4.41
C PHE A 330 -21.81 -2.09 3.51
N GLU A 331 -21.00 -1.04 3.37
CA GLU A 331 -19.54 -1.16 3.28
C GLU A 331 -18.86 0.11 3.82
N LEU A 332 -18.81 0.19 5.15
CA LEU A 332 -18.24 1.31 5.92
C LEU A 332 -16.77 1.02 6.34
N PHE A 333 -15.98 0.24 5.56
CA PHE A 333 -14.78 -0.36 6.13
C PHE A 333 -13.49 -0.27 5.32
N ASP A 334 -13.37 0.60 4.33
CA ASP A 334 -12.11 0.81 3.60
C ASP A 334 -11.67 2.28 3.49
N GLU A 335 -12.08 3.15 4.42
CA GLU A 335 -11.54 4.49 4.50
C GLU A 335 -10.42 4.57 5.55
N GLU A 336 -9.18 4.85 5.11
CA GLU A 336 -8.23 5.56 5.97
C GLU A 336 -8.94 6.83 6.49
N PRO A 337 -8.83 7.17 7.78
CA PRO A 337 -9.56 8.31 8.30
C PRO A 337 -9.22 9.55 7.48
N ALA A 338 -10.22 10.08 6.78
CA ALA A 338 -10.17 11.41 6.22
C ALA A 338 -9.92 12.37 7.38
N ASP A 339 -8.88 13.19 7.27
CA ASP A 339 -8.65 14.30 8.21
C ASP A 339 -9.95 15.09 8.35
N GLU A 340 -10.50 15.12 9.55
CA GLU A 340 -11.70 15.89 9.88
C GLU A 340 -11.61 17.32 9.31
N VAL A 341 -12.58 17.67 8.49
CA VAL A 341 -12.84 19.05 8.11
C VAL A 341 -13.39 19.74 9.36
N ILE A 342 -12.53 20.39 10.13
CA ILE A 342 -12.98 21.27 11.20
C ILE A 342 -13.61 22.50 10.53
N GLU A 343 -14.93 22.55 10.46
CA GLU A 343 -15.67 23.79 10.18
C GLU A 343 -15.39 24.77 11.33
N ALA A 344 -14.96 25.97 10.98
CA ALA A 344 -14.79 27.05 11.94
C ALA A 344 -16.16 27.41 12.56
N PRO A 345 -16.25 27.65 13.88
CA PRO A 345 -17.51 27.99 14.52
C PRO A 345 -18.02 29.35 13.99
N GLU A 346 -19.26 29.33 13.55
CA GLU A 346 -20.04 30.50 13.18
C GLU A 346 -20.10 31.47 14.38
N GLN A 347 -19.62 32.71 14.22
CA GLN A 347 -19.66 33.73 15.26
C GLN A 347 -21.12 34.14 15.52
N ALA A 348 -21.58 33.93 16.71
CA ALA A 348 -22.86 34.44 17.19
C ALA A 348 -22.87 35.98 17.18
N PRO A 349 -24.00 36.63 16.82
CA PRO A 349 -24.12 38.09 16.83
C PRO A 349 -24.06 38.65 18.26
N PRO A 350 -23.60 39.88 18.43
CA PRO A 350 -23.46 40.50 19.75
C PRO A 350 -24.85 40.75 20.39
N HIS A 351 -25.02 40.28 21.63
CA HIS A 351 -26.14 40.64 22.45
C HIS A 351 -26.03 42.12 22.84
N ASP A 352 -26.97 42.90 22.36
CA ASP A 352 -27.29 44.22 22.87
C ASP A 352 -27.82 44.08 24.30
N SER A 353 -27.09 44.64 25.25
CA SER A 353 -27.58 44.81 26.63
C SER A 353 -28.01 46.27 26.81
N ALA A 354 -29.32 46.48 26.78
CA ALA A 354 -29.95 47.66 27.33
C ALA A 354 -30.65 47.27 28.64
N GLU A 355 -30.35 48.06 29.67
CA GLU A 355 -30.87 48.22 31.03
C GLU A 355 -30.25 47.35 32.11
#